data_5c9b0b3a6535f3e87af9bcc701660e56
#
_entry.id   5c9b0b3a6535f3e87af9bcc701660e56
#
_cell.length_a   1.000
_cell.length_b   1.000
_cell.length_c   1.000
_cell.angle_alpha   90.00
_cell.angle_beta   90.00
_cell.angle_gamma   90.00
#
_symmetry.space_group_name_H-M   'P 1'
#
loop_
_entity.id
_entity.type
_entity.pdbx_description
1 polymer ?
#
loop_
_entity_poly.entity_id
_entity_poly.type
_entity_poly.pdbx_seq_one_letter_code
_entity_poly.pdbx_strand_id
1 'polypeptide(L)'
;MQCGKRLTAHLLSCTMDVTTRTGQSTGMGANLPPGTAALCGADTEDTNVTKKKIGVLGAGTWGMALARMLCVSGNEVQVWSALPAEVDSLSAARVHPNLPGMKIPAELQFTKSIEEVCTGKDVLLFAVPSVFVRSTTAKARPYIPDGQILVDVAKGMEPDTLYTMTEVIADELNREGGPKGVKLVALSGPTHAEEVALDRPTTIVSACPDERAAEFVQDVFSNTCMRVYTNPDIKGVELSGALKNVIALGVGISTGLGYGDNARAALITRGIAEIARLGVAMGCNIHTFAGLAGIGDLIVTATSMHSRNNRAGILIGKGESPEQAVKEVGMVVEGINALPAAMELAAKYNVEMPIVQTVNAIVKEGMSASDALRTLMDRNRKNEMPQGYENNG
;
A
#
# COMPACT_ATOMS: atom_id res chain seq x y z
N MET A 1 44.89 8.45 -43.68
CA MET A 1 45.13 9.51 -42.70
C MET A 1 44.33 9.11 -41.49
N GLN A 2 44.93 8.40 -40.57
CA GLN A 2 45.53 8.81 -39.29
C GLN A 2 44.64 9.81 -38.54
N CYS A 3 44.03 9.36 -37.45
CA CYS A 3 44.44 9.59 -36.08
C CYS A 3 43.62 8.75 -35.11
N GLY A 4 44.20 7.84 -34.44
CA GLY A 4 43.97 7.12 -33.28
C GLY A 4 44.44 7.85 -32.03
N LYS A 5 43.84 7.47 -30.88
CA LYS A 5 44.41 7.44 -29.50
C LYS A 5 43.33 6.85 -28.59
N ARG A 6 43.50 5.63 -28.15
CA ARG A 6 43.93 5.14 -26.81
C ARG A 6 43.17 5.76 -25.64
N LEU A 7 42.35 4.95 -24.96
CA LEU A 7 42.10 5.05 -23.53
C LEU A 7 42.31 3.67 -22.87
N THR A 8 43.29 3.66 -21.99
CA THR A 8 43.80 2.53 -21.23
C THR A 8 42.92 2.18 -20.05
N ALA A 9 42.81 0.87 -19.81
CA ALA A 9 42.16 0.24 -18.66
C ALA A 9 42.93 0.51 -17.35
N HIS A 10 42.18 0.67 -16.27
CA HIS A 10 42.62 0.36 -14.90
C HIS A 10 41.60 -0.57 -14.25
N LEU A 11 41.91 -1.84 -14.30
CA LEU A 11 41.33 -2.87 -13.41
C LEU A 11 42.25 -3.01 -12.22
N LEU A 12 41.77 -2.63 -11.02
CA LEU A 12 42.42 -2.99 -9.76
C LEU A 12 41.80 -4.29 -9.25
N SER A 13 42.64 -5.31 -9.21
CA SER A 13 42.39 -6.59 -8.56
C SER A 13 42.36 -6.42 -7.04
N CYS A 14 41.32 -6.91 -6.39
CA CYS A 14 41.30 -7.15 -4.94
C CYS A 14 41.20 -8.66 -4.73
N THR A 15 42.32 -9.28 -4.39
CA THR A 15 42.41 -10.68 -3.94
C THR A 15 42.04 -10.71 -2.45
N MET A 16 41.03 -11.50 -2.09
CA MET A 16 40.75 -11.86 -0.71
C MET A 16 41.42 -13.18 -0.35
N ASP A 17 42.33 -13.13 0.61
CA ASP A 17 42.86 -14.31 1.29
C ASP A 17 41.81 -14.87 2.26
N VAL A 18 41.50 -16.15 2.07
CA VAL A 18 40.67 -16.94 2.98
C VAL A 18 41.62 -17.70 3.92
N THR A 19 41.69 -17.25 5.16
CA THR A 19 42.24 -18.07 6.27
C THR A 19 41.11 -18.53 7.18
N THR A 20 40.89 -19.82 7.19
CA THR A 20 40.04 -20.56 8.11
C THR A 20 40.47 -20.39 9.56
N ARG A 21 39.51 -19.99 10.44
CA ARG A 21 39.58 -20.27 11.88
C ARG A 21 38.21 -20.75 12.38
N THR A 22 38.26 -21.94 12.92
CA THR A 22 37.19 -22.64 13.66
C THR A 22 36.97 -22.00 15.04
N GLY A 23 35.68 -21.91 15.45
CA GLY A 23 35.33 -22.02 16.88
C GLY A 23 34.53 -20.88 17.49
N GLN A 24 33.36 -21.26 17.98
CA GLN A 24 32.55 -20.69 19.06
C GLN A 24 31.43 -19.71 18.71
N SER A 25 30.22 -20.24 18.89
CA SER A 25 28.92 -19.56 18.90
C SER A 25 28.79 -18.60 20.10
N THR A 26 28.60 -17.34 19.84
CA THR A 26 28.01 -16.40 20.80
C THR A 26 27.07 -15.46 20.04
N GLY A 27 25.88 -15.24 20.61
CA GLY A 27 24.78 -14.51 20.00
C GLY A 27 25.15 -13.12 19.49
N MET A 28 24.89 -12.88 18.23
CA MET A 28 25.03 -11.56 17.62
C MET A 28 23.69 -10.82 17.69
N GLY A 29 23.57 -9.97 18.70
CA GLY A 29 22.71 -8.80 18.59
C GLY A 29 23.27 -7.90 17.50
N ALA A 30 22.48 -7.62 16.46
CA ALA A 30 22.84 -6.71 15.38
C ALA A 30 22.96 -5.28 15.93
N ASN A 31 24.16 -4.86 16.31
CA ASN A 31 24.49 -3.46 16.52
C ASN A 31 24.62 -2.77 15.15
N LEU A 32 23.62 -1.95 14.80
CA LEU A 32 23.73 -1.00 13.71
C LEU A 32 24.80 0.07 14.06
N PRO A 33 25.58 0.54 13.08
CA PRO A 33 26.59 1.57 13.34
C PRO A 33 25.96 2.86 13.86
N PRO A 34 26.61 3.58 14.80
CA PRO A 34 26.14 4.88 15.27
C PRO A 34 26.33 5.90 14.14
N GLY A 35 25.23 6.37 13.57
CA GLY A 35 25.24 7.36 12.48
C GLY A 35 23.94 7.53 11.71
N THR A 36 22.90 6.73 11.96
CA THR A 36 21.63 6.80 11.19
C THR A 36 20.55 7.70 11.82
N ALA A 37 20.87 8.47 12.82
CA ALA A 37 19.91 9.35 13.50
C ALA A 37 19.81 10.78 12.93
N ALA A 38 20.37 11.05 11.75
CA ALA A 38 20.42 12.41 11.20
C ALA A 38 20.13 12.47 9.69
N LEU A 39 18.97 11.97 9.26
CA LEU A 39 18.44 12.29 7.93
C LEU A 39 17.16 13.17 7.98
N CYS A 40 16.69 13.51 9.18
CA CYS A 40 15.81 14.63 9.43
C CYS A 40 16.64 15.74 10.04
N GLY A 41 17.50 16.39 9.23
CA GLY A 41 18.20 17.62 9.61
C GLY A 41 17.18 18.72 9.78
N ALA A 42 16.97 19.14 11.01
CA ALA A 42 16.35 20.42 11.31
C ALA A 42 17.37 21.51 10.98
N ASP A 43 17.51 21.87 9.71
CA ASP A 43 17.93 23.22 9.35
C ASP A 43 16.68 24.08 9.53
N THR A 44 16.62 24.73 10.69
CA THR A 44 15.60 25.73 11.03
C THR A 44 15.86 27.00 10.23
N GLU A 45 15.53 26.97 8.95
CA GLU A 45 15.04 28.19 8.31
C GLU A 45 13.55 28.26 8.61
N ASP A 46 13.11 29.37 9.21
CA ASP A 46 11.75 29.75 9.58
C ASP A 46 10.82 29.78 8.35
N THR A 47 10.54 28.62 7.77
CA THR A 47 9.40 28.45 6.89
C THR A 47 8.19 28.37 7.81
N ASN A 48 7.35 29.39 7.77
CA ASN A 48 6.08 29.52 8.45
C ASN A 48 5.10 28.44 7.93
N VAL A 49 5.41 27.16 8.21
CA VAL A 49 4.57 26.00 7.85
C VAL A 49 3.33 26.10 8.72
N THR A 50 2.24 26.61 8.15
CA THR A 50 0.95 26.70 8.83
C THR A 50 0.53 25.30 9.26
N LYS A 51 0.46 25.07 10.57
CA LYS A 51 -0.05 23.84 11.18
C LYS A 51 -1.43 23.51 10.59
N LYS A 52 -1.59 22.26 10.14
CA LYS A 52 -2.86 21.77 9.62
C LYS A 52 -3.62 21.00 10.69
N LYS A 53 -4.94 21.09 10.64
CA LYS A 53 -5.85 20.32 11.48
C LYS A 53 -6.29 19.08 10.72
N ILE A 54 -5.95 17.90 11.23
CA ILE A 54 -6.16 16.63 10.55
C ILE A 54 -7.03 15.72 11.40
N GLY A 55 -8.14 15.28 10.82
CA GLY A 55 -8.98 14.24 11.39
C GLY A 55 -8.65 12.90 10.76
N VAL A 56 -8.39 11.88 11.58
CA VAL A 56 -8.08 10.51 11.13
C VAL A 56 -9.22 9.58 11.51
N LEU A 57 -9.88 9.02 10.52
CA LEU A 57 -10.97 8.05 10.66
C LEU A 57 -10.38 6.64 10.60
N GLY A 58 -10.09 6.06 11.76
CA GLY A 58 -9.51 4.73 11.92
C GLY A 58 -8.22 4.74 12.73
N ALA A 59 -8.22 4.02 13.85
CA ALA A 59 -7.08 3.87 14.76
C ALA A 59 -6.29 2.56 14.56
N GLY A 60 -6.47 1.90 13.41
CA GLY A 60 -5.70 0.72 13.04
C GLY A 60 -4.21 1.02 12.80
N THR A 61 -3.43 -0.02 12.54
CA THR A 61 -1.96 0.06 12.36
C THR A 61 -1.53 1.17 11.41
N TRP A 62 -2.14 1.25 10.22
CA TRP A 62 -1.79 2.27 9.21
C TRP A 62 -2.24 3.69 9.63
N GLY A 63 -3.48 3.83 10.09
CA GLY A 63 -4.01 5.13 10.56
C GLY A 63 -3.18 5.70 11.70
N MET A 64 -2.77 4.89 12.67
CA MET A 64 -1.95 5.33 13.79
C MET A 64 -0.50 5.67 13.40
N ALA A 65 0.10 4.95 12.45
CA ALA A 65 1.42 5.30 11.92
C ALA A 65 1.40 6.68 11.25
N LEU A 66 0.40 6.94 10.40
CA LEU A 66 0.22 8.23 9.73
C LEU A 66 -0.14 9.36 10.74
N ALA A 67 -1.06 9.10 11.66
CA ALA A 67 -1.45 10.09 12.67
C ALA A 67 -0.27 10.52 13.54
N ARG A 68 0.54 9.56 13.98
CA ARG A 68 1.77 9.83 14.75
C ARG A 68 2.75 10.66 13.94
N MET A 69 3.04 10.24 12.71
CA MET A 69 3.96 10.93 11.81
C MET A 69 3.53 12.38 11.57
N LEU A 70 2.26 12.62 11.23
CA LEU A 70 1.71 13.96 11.01
C LEU A 70 1.71 14.82 12.28
N CYS A 71 1.50 14.22 13.45
CA CYS A 71 1.57 14.93 14.73
C CYS A 71 3.01 15.35 15.05
N VAL A 72 3.99 14.46 14.84
CA VAL A 72 5.42 14.77 15.08
C VAL A 72 5.92 15.86 14.12
N SER A 73 5.39 15.96 12.91
CA SER A 73 5.72 17.05 11.97
C SER A 73 5.03 18.39 12.30
N GLY A 74 4.36 18.48 13.45
CA GLY A 74 3.82 19.74 13.98
C GLY A 74 2.34 20.00 13.67
N ASN A 75 1.63 19.09 13.02
CA ASN A 75 0.20 19.23 12.75
C ASN A 75 -0.66 18.93 13.99
N GLU A 76 -1.87 19.49 14.05
CA GLU A 76 -2.89 19.14 15.04
C GLU A 76 -3.67 17.93 14.56
N VAL A 77 -3.45 16.77 15.18
CA VAL A 77 -4.04 15.50 14.74
C VAL A 77 -4.99 14.94 15.77
N GLN A 78 -6.18 14.57 15.30
CA GLN A 78 -7.19 13.88 16.11
C GLN A 78 -7.60 12.58 15.45
N VAL A 79 -7.62 11.49 16.23
CA VAL A 79 -7.93 10.13 15.76
C VAL A 79 -9.26 9.67 16.34
N TRP A 80 -10.09 9.13 15.47
CA TRP A 80 -11.33 8.45 15.83
C TRP A 80 -11.26 6.96 15.52
N SER A 81 -11.88 6.16 16.37
CA SER A 81 -12.17 4.74 16.09
C SER A 81 -13.64 4.42 16.32
N ALA A 82 -14.16 3.49 15.51
CA ALA A 82 -15.48 2.90 15.71
C ALA A 82 -15.57 2.05 16.99
N LEU A 83 -14.42 1.72 17.59
CA LEU A 83 -14.30 0.90 18.81
C LEU A 83 -13.92 1.79 20.00
N PRO A 84 -14.87 2.17 20.88
CA PRO A 84 -14.57 3.04 22.02
C PRO A 84 -13.47 2.53 22.94
N ALA A 85 -13.38 1.21 23.14
CA ALA A 85 -12.34 0.59 23.95
C ALA A 85 -10.92 0.74 23.36
N GLU A 86 -10.80 0.79 22.02
CA GLU A 86 -9.54 1.06 21.33
C GLU A 86 -9.08 2.50 21.59
N VAL A 87 -10.01 3.47 21.51
CA VAL A 87 -9.75 4.87 21.86
C VAL A 87 -9.25 5.01 23.29
N ASP A 88 -9.93 4.37 24.26
CA ASP A 88 -9.52 4.39 25.67
C ASP A 88 -8.13 3.80 25.87
N SER A 89 -7.89 2.64 25.27
CA SER A 89 -6.60 1.93 25.37
C SER A 89 -5.45 2.75 24.80
N LEU A 90 -5.59 3.27 23.57
CA LEU A 90 -4.54 4.05 22.90
C LEU A 90 -4.28 5.37 23.60
N SER A 91 -5.34 6.04 24.08
CA SER A 91 -5.22 7.30 24.83
C SER A 91 -4.49 7.13 26.16
N ALA A 92 -4.75 6.03 26.88
CA ALA A 92 -4.13 5.76 28.18
C ALA A 92 -2.70 5.21 28.04
N ALA A 93 -2.50 4.20 27.18
CA ALA A 93 -1.23 3.49 27.07
C ALA A 93 -0.18 4.22 26.23
N ARG A 94 -0.61 5.08 25.29
CA ARG A 94 0.26 5.79 24.35
C ARG A 94 1.20 4.85 23.56
N VAL A 95 0.77 3.62 23.33
CA VAL A 95 1.43 2.62 22.49
C VAL A 95 0.38 1.88 21.67
N HIS A 96 0.77 1.40 20.50
CA HIS A 96 -0.12 0.60 19.64
C HIS A 96 0.35 -0.87 19.62
N PRO A 97 -0.51 -1.86 19.88
CA PRO A 97 -0.10 -3.26 20.07
C PRO A 97 0.61 -3.85 18.85
N ASN A 98 0.21 -3.45 17.64
CA ASN A 98 0.77 -3.94 16.38
C ASN A 98 1.90 -3.04 15.81
N LEU A 99 2.37 -2.03 16.54
CA LEU A 99 3.46 -1.14 16.15
C LEU A 99 4.52 -1.07 17.25
N PRO A 100 5.26 -2.17 17.46
CA PRO A 100 6.28 -2.21 18.51
C PRO A 100 7.35 -1.12 18.26
N GLY A 101 7.71 -0.41 19.32
CA GLY A 101 8.68 0.70 19.25
C GLY A 101 8.11 2.07 18.90
N MET A 102 6.86 2.14 18.37
CA MET A 102 6.18 3.41 18.14
C MET A 102 5.70 4.03 19.46
N LYS A 103 6.08 5.28 19.72
CA LYS A 103 5.54 6.09 20.81
C LYS A 103 4.50 7.06 20.23
N ILE A 104 3.32 7.09 20.85
CA ILE A 104 2.26 8.04 20.49
C ILE A 104 2.52 9.36 21.22
N PRO A 105 2.71 10.49 20.50
CA PRO A 105 2.93 11.79 21.10
C PRO A 105 1.79 12.22 22.06
N ALA A 106 2.10 12.96 23.10
CA ALA A 106 1.11 13.45 24.06
C ALA A 106 0.09 14.39 23.39
N GLU A 107 0.54 15.12 22.38
CA GLU A 107 -0.25 16.09 21.61
C GLU A 107 -1.27 15.45 20.69
N LEU A 108 -1.09 14.16 20.32
CA LEU A 108 -2.03 13.44 19.48
C LEU A 108 -3.32 13.16 20.26
N GLN A 109 -4.42 13.70 19.74
CA GLN A 109 -5.72 13.63 20.38
C GLN A 109 -6.51 12.41 19.92
N PHE A 110 -7.37 11.90 20.80
CA PHE A 110 -8.30 10.82 20.50
C PHE A 110 -9.73 11.26 20.80
N THR A 111 -10.68 10.79 19.98
CA THR A 111 -12.11 11.02 20.21
C THR A 111 -12.94 9.79 19.86
N LYS A 112 -14.06 9.65 20.57
CA LYS A 112 -15.13 8.67 20.26
C LYS A 112 -16.21 9.28 19.36
N SER A 113 -16.19 10.63 19.16
CA SER A 113 -17.16 11.35 18.36
C SER A 113 -16.71 11.48 16.91
N ILE A 114 -17.49 10.95 15.99
CA ILE A 114 -17.23 11.11 14.55
C ILE A 114 -17.47 12.57 14.10
N GLU A 115 -18.34 13.29 14.78
CA GLU A 115 -18.57 14.73 14.57
C GLU A 115 -17.31 15.53 14.86
N GLU A 116 -16.70 15.34 16.05
CA GLU A 116 -15.49 16.07 16.44
C GLU A 116 -14.31 15.82 15.49
N VAL A 117 -14.13 14.57 15.04
CA VAL A 117 -13.02 14.24 14.12
C VAL A 117 -13.23 14.82 12.73
N CYS A 118 -14.47 15.08 12.31
CA CYS A 118 -14.79 15.62 10.98
C CYS A 118 -14.84 17.15 10.98
N THR A 119 -15.26 17.80 12.07
CA THR A 119 -15.56 19.23 12.09
C THR A 119 -14.29 20.08 12.21
N GLY A 120 -14.17 21.10 11.34
CA GLY A 120 -13.10 22.12 11.41
C GLY A 120 -11.71 21.60 11.11
N LYS A 121 -11.60 20.60 10.23
CA LYS A 121 -10.34 20.01 9.78
C LYS A 121 -9.97 20.52 8.38
N ASP A 122 -8.67 20.69 8.14
CA ASP A 122 -8.13 20.96 6.80
C ASP A 122 -8.15 19.70 5.94
N VAL A 123 -7.89 18.53 6.55
CA VAL A 123 -7.86 17.21 5.92
C VAL A 123 -8.60 16.20 6.77
N LEU A 124 -9.39 15.34 6.12
CA LEU A 124 -9.91 14.12 6.72
C LEU A 124 -9.24 12.91 6.08
N LEU A 125 -8.59 12.08 6.88
CA LEU A 125 -7.87 10.89 6.46
C LEU A 125 -8.70 9.64 6.76
N PHE A 126 -9.14 8.92 5.72
CA PHE A 126 -9.84 7.65 5.83
C PHE A 126 -8.82 6.52 5.90
N ALA A 127 -8.67 5.91 7.08
CA ALA A 127 -7.70 4.85 7.37
C ALA A 127 -8.36 3.60 7.98
N VAL A 128 -9.61 3.37 7.64
CA VAL A 128 -10.35 2.14 8.01
C VAL A 128 -10.08 1.04 6.97
N PRO A 129 -10.27 -0.26 7.31
CA PRO A 129 -10.24 -1.33 6.31
C PRO A 129 -11.27 -1.11 5.20
N SER A 130 -10.97 -1.58 3.98
CA SER A 130 -11.79 -1.36 2.78
C SER A 130 -13.27 -1.67 2.96
N VAL A 131 -13.59 -2.75 3.65
CA VAL A 131 -14.97 -3.21 3.95
C VAL A 131 -15.77 -2.24 4.84
N PHE A 132 -15.11 -1.31 5.51
CA PHE A 132 -15.76 -0.32 6.39
C PHE A 132 -15.80 1.09 5.80
N VAL A 133 -15.23 1.33 4.62
CA VAL A 133 -15.17 2.68 4.02
C VAL A 133 -16.57 3.24 3.81
N ARG A 134 -17.50 2.51 3.18
CA ARG A 134 -18.87 2.97 2.95
C ARG A 134 -19.59 3.32 4.26
N SER A 135 -19.58 2.41 5.22
CA SER A 135 -20.30 2.61 6.49
C SER A 135 -19.69 3.76 7.32
N THR A 136 -18.38 3.96 7.24
CA THR A 136 -17.71 5.09 7.89
C THR A 136 -18.06 6.39 7.20
N THR A 137 -18.06 6.42 5.87
CA THR A 137 -18.49 7.59 5.08
C THR A 137 -19.92 7.98 5.39
N ALA A 138 -20.85 7.02 5.46
CA ALA A 138 -22.26 7.27 5.82
C ALA A 138 -22.40 7.93 7.18
N LYS A 139 -21.60 7.51 8.17
CA LYS A 139 -21.59 8.09 9.51
C LYS A 139 -20.95 9.49 9.53
N ALA A 140 -19.89 9.70 8.76
CA ALA A 140 -19.14 10.95 8.71
C ALA A 140 -19.86 12.03 7.89
N ARG A 141 -20.61 11.63 6.84
CA ARG A 141 -21.25 12.51 5.86
C ARG A 141 -21.97 13.74 6.46
N PRO A 142 -22.78 13.64 7.54
CA PRO A 142 -23.47 14.80 8.11
C PRO A 142 -22.55 15.88 8.66
N TYR A 143 -21.28 15.56 8.91
CA TYR A 143 -20.30 16.42 9.58
C TYR A 143 -19.16 16.87 8.66
N ILE A 144 -19.14 16.38 7.40
CA ILE A 144 -18.15 16.77 6.40
C ILE A 144 -18.60 18.09 5.76
N PRO A 145 -17.81 19.18 5.85
CA PRO A 145 -18.20 20.46 5.24
C PRO A 145 -18.01 20.43 3.71
N ASP A 146 -18.67 21.39 3.04
CA ASP A 146 -18.47 21.67 1.63
C ASP A 146 -17.00 22.01 1.34
N GLY A 147 -16.47 21.54 0.22
CA GLY A 147 -15.10 21.80 -0.22
C GLY A 147 -14.02 21.03 0.54
N GLN A 148 -14.37 20.14 1.45
CA GLN A 148 -13.41 19.36 2.26
C GLN A 148 -12.47 18.53 1.39
N ILE A 149 -11.19 18.45 1.78
CA ILE A 149 -10.23 17.49 1.23
C ILE A 149 -10.29 16.20 2.05
N LEU A 150 -10.66 15.10 1.39
CA LEU A 150 -10.68 13.77 1.95
C LEU A 150 -9.55 12.95 1.32
N VAL A 151 -8.72 12.36 2.17
CA VAL A 151 -7.62 11.49 1.75
C VAL A 151 -7.98 10.05 2.11
N ASP A 152 -8.08 9.18 1.11
CA ASP A 152 -8.24 7.75 1.34
C ASP A 152 -6.89 7.03 1.28
N VAL A 153 -6.64 6.16 2.26
CA VAL A 153 -5.45 5.30 2.32
C VAL A 153 -5.80 3.81 2.37
N ALA A 154 -7.07 3.47 2.25
CA ALA A 154 -7.52 2.09 2.19
C ALA A 154 -7.16 1.47 0.82
N LYS A 155 -6.81 0.19 0.83
CA LYS A 155 -6.42 -0.53 -0.38
C LYS A 155 -7.38 -1.70 -0.60
N GLY A 156 -8.40 -1.48 -1.41
CA GLY A 156 -9.43 -2.47 -1.69
C GLY A 156 -10.41 -2.01 -2.75
N MET A 157 -11.40 -2.86 -2.99
CA MET A 157 -12.53 -2.60 -3.88
C MET A 157 -13.80 -3.12 -3.23
N GLU A 158 -14.91 -2.45 -3.47
CA GLU A 158 -16.22 -2.92 -3.00
C GLU A 158 -16.76 -3.98 -3.97
N PRO A 159 -17.06 -5.20 -3.51
CA PRO A 159 -17.44 -6.29 -4.41
C PRO A 159 -18.71 -6.02 -5.22
N ASP A 160 -19.76 -5.47 -4.58
CA ASP A 160 -21.09 -5.34 -5.21
C ASP A 160 -21.14 -4.25 -6.29
N THR A 161 -20.37 -3.19 -6.14
CA THR A 161 -20.34 -2.05 -7.06
C THR A 161 -19.14 -2.05 -7.99
N LEU A 162 -18.09 -2.78 -7.62
CA LEU A 162 -16.76 -2.76 -8.24
C LEU A 162 -16.09 -1.40 -8.15
N TYR A 163 -16.49 -0.58 -7.19
CA TYR A 163 -15.93 0.74 -6.97
C TYR A 163 -14.59 0.66 -6.23
N THR A 164 -13.67 1.55 -6.61
CA THR A 164 -12.51 1.86 -5.77
C THR A 164 -12.96 2.61 -4.53
N MET A 165 -12.09 2.76 -3.54
CA MET A 165 -12.50 3.33 -2.25
C MET A 165 -12.92 4.80 -2.36
N THR A 166 -12.24 5.60 -3.19
CA THR A 166 -12.69 6.98 -3.46
C THR A 166 -14.00 7.04 -4.24
N GLU A 167 -14.26 6.09 -5.15
CA GLU A 167 -15.58 5.96 -5.81
C GLU A 167 -16.68 5.59 -4.80
N VAL A 168 -16.40 4.72 -3.81
CA VAL A 168 -17.33 4.40 -2.70
C VAL A 168 -17.62 5.62 -1.86
N ILE A 169 -16.58 6.40 -1.50
CA ILE A 169 -16.75 7.65 -0.74
C ILE A 169 -17.60 8.63 -1.55
N ALA A 170 -17.28 8.82 -2.84
CA ALA A 170 -18.04 9.72 -3.72
C ALA A 170 -19.53 9.33 -3.83
N ASP A 171 -19.81 8.03 -4.03
CA ASP A 171 -21.16 7.51 -4.11
C ASP A 171 -21.97 7.81 -2.83
N GLU A 172 -21.36 7.60 -1.66
CA GLU A 172 -22.01 7.85 -0.39
C GLU A 172 -22.22 9.35 -0.11
N LEU A 173 -21.26 10.21 -0.47
CA LEU A 173 -21.35 11.65 -0.29
C LEU A 173 -22.34 12.31 -1.25
N ASN A 174 -22.55 11.73 -2.43
CA ASN A 174 -23.50 12.25 -3.43
C ASN A 174 -24.98 11.97 -3.08
N ARG A 175 -25.26 11.26 -1.99
CA ARG A 175 -26.63 11.08 -1.50
C ARG A 175 -27.22 12.39 -1.03
N GLU A 176 -28.55 12.46 -1.00
CA GLU A 176 -29.29 13.68 -0.61
C GLU A 176 -28.79 14.27 0.72
N GLY A 177 -28.55 15.57 0.74
CA GLY A 177 -28.01 16.30 1.90
C GLY A 177 -26.51 16.12 2.13
N GLY A 178 -25.78 15.50 1.21
CA GLY A 178 -24.32 15.38 1.32
C GLY A 178 -23.55 16.66 0.96
N PRO A 179 -22.27 16.75 1.37
CA PRO A 179 -21.43 17.93 1.13
C PRO A 179 -21.10 18.10 -0.35
N LYS A 180 -20.91 19.36 -0.78
CA LYS A 180 -20.59 19.71 -2.17
C LYS A 180 -19.13 20.10 -2.34
N GLY A 181 -18.58 19.85 -3.54
CA GLY A 181 -17.24 20.32 -3.89
C GLY A 181 -16.11 19.61 -3.16
N VAL A 182 -16.39 18.48 -2.50
CA VAL A 182 -15.38 17.67 -1.81
C VAL A 182 -14.33 17.19 -2.81
N LYS A 183 -13.05 17.23 -2.40
CA LYS A 183 -11.92 16.72 -3.18
C LYS A 183 -11.47 15.39 -2.60
N LEU A 184 -11.48 14.37 -3.44
CA LEU A 184 -11.04 13.02 -3.06
C LEU A 184 -9.62 12.78 -3.56
N VAL A 185 -8.75 12.39 -2.65
CA VAL A 185 -7.34 12.11 -2.92
C VAL A 185 -7.03 10.69 -2.44
N ALA A 186 -6.46 9.87 -3.29
CA ALA A 186 -5.92 8.57 -2.87
C ALA A 186 -4.44 8.71 -2.55
N LEU A 187 -4.02 8.22 -1.37
CA LEU A 187 -2.62 8.20 -0.96
C LEU A 187 -2.14 6.75 -0.91
N SER A 188 -1.28 6.35 -1.86
CA SER A 188 -0.85 4.96 -2.03
C SER A 188 0.59 4.83 -2.51
N GLY A 189 1.26 3.73 -2.17
CA GLY A 189 2.65 3.46 -2.54
C GLY A 189 3.28 2.36 -1.71
N PRO A 190 4.59 2.11 -1.84
CA PRO A 190 5.32 1.08 -1.11
C PRO A 190 5.48 1.47 0.36
N THR A 191 4.46 1.18 1.16
CA THR A 191 4.35 1.64 2.54
C THR A 191 4.01 0.48 3.48
N HIS A 192 4.89 0.22 4.45
CA HIS A 192 4.59 -0.60 5.62
C HIS A 192 4.43 0.30 6.84
N ALA A 193 3.34 0.10 7.58
CA ALA A 193 3.03 0.90 8.76
C ALA A 193 4.14 0.82 9.82
N GLU A 194 4.77 -0.32 9.96
CA GLU A 194 5.85 -0.61 10.89
C GLU A 194 7.09 0.26 10.62
N GLU A 195 7.39 0.51 9.34
CA GLU A 195 8.52 1.35 8.95
C GLU A 195 8.19 2.84 9.12
N VAL A 196 7.02 3.27 8.71
CA VAL A 196 6.55 4.66 8.87
C VAL A 196 6.41 5.03 10.34
N ALA A 197 5.96 4.11 11.19
CA ALA A 197 5.87 4.30 12.63
C ALA A 197 7.23 4.57 13.30
N LEU A 198 8.33 4.19 12.64
CA LEU A 198 9.71 4.39 13.08
C LEU A 198 10.46 5.46 12.25
N ASP A 199 9.75 6.32 11.56
CA ASP A 199 10.28 7.42 10.71
C ASP A 199 11.27 6.94 9.63
N ARG A 200 11.08 5.73 9.10
CA ARG A 200 11.92 5.23 8.00
C ARG A 200 11.58 5.97 6.71
N PRO A 201 12.58 6.34 5.89
CA PRO A 201 12.35 7.02 4.61
C PRO A 201 11.39 6.22 3.74
N THR A 202 10.32 6.87 3.31
CA THR A 202 9.23 6.25 2.56
C THR A 202 8.82 7.15 1.39
N THR A 203 8.46 6.56 0.27
CA THR A 203 7.92 7.28 -0.88
C THR A 203 6.47 6.86 -1.15
N ILE A 204 5.62 7.84 -1.48
CA ILE A 204 4.19 7.61 -1.69
C ILE A 204 3.65 8.51 -2.80
N VAL A 205 2.47 8.20 -3.31
CA VAL A 205 1.77 8.97 -4.35
C VAL A 205 0.50 9.58 -3.78
N SER A 206 0.33 10.89 -3.96
CA SER A 206 -0.91 11.63 -3.78
C SER A 206 -1.63 11.71 -5.12
N ALA A 207 -2.73 10.98 -5.28
CA ALA A 207 -3.43 10.87 -6.54
C ALA A 207 -4.78 11.58 -6.52
N CYS A 208 -4.96 12.55 -7.43
CA CYS A 208 -6.20 13.28 -7.62
C CYS A 208 -6.24 13.90 -9.02
N PRO A 209 -7.39 13.88 -9.74
CA PRO A 209 -7.54 14.65 -10.99
C PRO A 209 -7.44 16.16 -10.78
N ASP A 210 -7.73 16.67 -9.58
CA ASP A 210 -7.50 18.05 -9.19
C ASP A 210 -6.05 18.19 -8.68
N GLU A 211 -5.18 18.77 -9.51
CA GLU A 211 -3.75 18.93 -9.23
C GLU A 211 -3.51 19.69 -7.92
N ARG A 212 -4.28 20.76 -7.65
CA ARG A 212 -4.13 21.55 -6.43
C ARG A 212 -4.45 20.75 -5.17
N ALA A 213 -5.44 19.86 -5.24
CA ALA A 213 -5.77 18.98 -4.12
C ALA A 213 -4.67 17.93 -3.92
N ALA A 214 -4.09 17.39 -5.00
CA ALA A 214 -2.98 16.46 -4.91
C ALA A 214 -1.73 17.12 -4.33
N GLU A 215 -1.39 18.33 -4.77
CA GLU A 215 -0.26 19.13 -4.26
C GLU A 215 -0.45 19.55 -2.80
N PHE A 216 -1.66 19.96 -2.42
CA PHE A 216 -1.97 20.29 -1.02
C PHE A 216 -1.70 19.09 -0.09
N VAL A 217 -2.13 17.89 -0.49
CA VAL A 217 -1.85 16.66 0.27
C VAL A 217 -0.36 16.32 0.23
N GLN A 218 0.31 16.52 -0.91
CA GLN A 218 1.76 16.38 -1.02
C GLN A 218 2.47 17.26 0.02
N ASP A 219 2.11 18.53 0.13
CA ASP A 219 2.71 19.48 1.09
C ASP A 219 2.48 19.05 2.55
N VAL A 220 1.26 18.61 2.89
CA VAL A 220 0.92 18.14 4.25
C VAL A 220 1.77 16.95 4.68
N PHE A 221 2.09 16.04 3.75
CA PHE A 221 2.83 14.80 4.05
C PHE A 221 4.34 14.92 3.80
N SER A 222 4.83 15.88 3.01
CA SER A 222 6.26 15.99 2.65
C SER A 222 7.15 16.47 3.78
N ASN A 223 6.62 17.14 4.79
CA ASN A 223 7.38 17.59 5.98
C ASN A 223 7.56 16.48 7.03
N THR A 224 7.60 15.22 6.57
CA THR A 224 7.69 14.02 7.39
C THR A 224 8.83 13.11 6.90
N CYS A 225 8.83 11.84 7.29
CA CYS A 225 9.70 10.84 6.68
C CYS A 225 9.28 10.43 5.26
N MET A 226 8.21 11.02 4.71
CA MET A 226 7.68 10.68 3.39
C MET A 226 8.11 11.67 2.32
N ARG A 227 8.51 11.13 1.17
CA ARG A 227 8.58 11.86 -0.09
C ARG A 227 7.33 11.57 -0.90
N VAL A 228 6.54 12.58 -1.19
CA VAL A 228 5.26 12.44 -1.89
C VAL A 228 5.39 12.90 -3.34
N TYR A 229 4.85 12.10 -4.26
CA TYR A 229 4.71 12.44 -5.69
C TYR A 229 3.24 12.61 -6.02
N THR A 230 2.89 13.46 -6.96
CA THR A 230 1.51 13.63 -7.44
C THR A 230 1.23 12.73 -8.65
N ASN A 231 -0.05 12.35 -8.85
CA ASN A 231 -0.50 11.60 -10.01
C ASN A 231 -1.98 11.95 -10.31
N PRO A 232 -2.36 12.33 -11.53
CA PRO A 232 -3.76 12.61 -11.86
C PRO A 232 -4.64 11.35 -12.00
N ASP A 233 -4.05 10.16 -12.18
CA ASP A 233 -4.75 8.88 -12.38
C ASP A 233 -5.10 8.21 -11.05
N ILE A 234 -6.05 8.80 -10.31
CA ILE A 234 -6.51 8.28 -9.02
C ILE A 234 -7.01 6.83 -9.14
N LYS A 235 -7.75 6.51 -10.20
CA LYS A 235 -8.30 5.18 -10.42
C LYS A 235 -7.23 4.12 -10.63
N GLY A 236 -6.21 4.41 -11.43
CA GLY A 236 -5.07 3.50 -11.64
C GLY A 236 -4.27 3.26 -10.37
N VAL A 237 -4.07 4.31 -9.55
CA VAL A 237 -3.39 4.22 -8.25
C VAL A 237 -4.17 3.31 -7.29
N GLU A 238 -5.48 3.49 -7.16
CA GLU A 238 -6.34 2.67 -6.29
C GLU A 238 -6.48 1.23 -6.78
N LEU A 239 -6.68 1.04 -8.09
CA LEU A 239 -6.75 -0.30 -8.70
C LEU A 239 -5.48 -1.10 -8.46
N SER A 240 -4.31 -0.46 -8.63
CA SER A 240 -3.02 -1.07 -8.31
C SER A 240 -2.94 -1.48 -6.84
N GLY A 241 -3.30 -0.57 -5.93
CA GLY A 241 -3.28 -0.80 -4.49
C GLY A 241 -4.19 -1.96 -4.05
N ALA A 242 -5.34 -2.14 -4.70
CA ALA A 242 -6.27 -3.23 -4.41
C ALA A 242 -5.75 -4.58 -4.96
N LEU A 243 -5.44 -4.64 -6.25
CA LEU A 243 -5.13 -5.89 -6.95
C LEU A 243 -3.72 -6.43 -6.65
N LYS A 244 -2.74 -5.58 -6.29
CA LYS A 244 -1.43 -6.06 -5.84
C LYS A 244 -1.52 -7.07 -4.70
N ASN A 245 -2.53 -6.94 -3.85
CA ASN A 245 -2.72 -7.81 -2.69
C ASN A 245 -3.04 -9.25 -3.11
N VAL A 246 -3.78 -9.42 -4.22
CA VAL A 246 -4.04 -10.73 -4.84
C VAL A 246 -2.75 -11.34 -5.38
N ILE A 247 -1.94 -10.53 -6.08
CA ILE A 247 -0.65 -11.01 -6.61
C ILE A 247 0.30 -11.39 -5.46
N ALA A 248 0.37 -10.57 -4.41
CA ALA A 248 1.20 -10.87 -3.24
C ALA A 248 0.75 -12.16 -2.51
N LEU A 249 -0.55 -12.45 -2.48
CA LEU A 249 -1.09 -13.73 -1.99
C LEU A 249 -0.59 -14.89 -2.86
N GLY A 250 -0.66 -14.75 -4.20
CA GLY A 250 -0.15 -15.74 -5.16
C GLY A 250 1.36 -15.98 -5.02
N VAL A 251 2.15 -14.92 -4.84
CA VAL A 251 3.60 -15.02 -4.56
C VAL A 251 3.85 -15.76 -3.25
N GLY A 252 3.06 -15.48 -2.21
CA GLY A 252 3.11 -16.21 -0.94
C GLY A 252 2.82 -17.71 -1.12
N ILE A 253 1.78 -18.07 -1.88
CA ILE A 253 1.44 -19.47 -2.19
C ILE A 253 2.62 -20.18 -2.88
N SER A 254 3.20 -19.55 -3.88
CA SER A 254 4.39 -20.06 -4.58
C SER A 254 5.57 -20.27 -3.63
N THR A 255 5.80 -19.34 -2.71
CA THR A 255 6.84 -19.45 -1.67
C THR A 255 6.55 -20.59 -0.70
N GLY A 256 5.30 -20.79 -0.29
CA GLY A 256 4.86 -21.87 0.58
C GLY A 256 5.05 -23.27 -0.03
N LEU A 257 4.91 -23.36 -1.37
CA LEU A 257 5.22 -24.57 -2.16
C LEU A 257 6.73 -24.85 -2.27
N GLY A 258 7.60 -23.94 -1.80
CA GLY A 258 9.06 -24.10 -1.86
C GLY A 258 9.71 -23.54 -3.13
N TYR A 259 8.99 -22.78 -3.96
CA TYR A 259 9.60 -22.15 -5.14
C TYR A 259 10.41 -20.91 -4.76
N GLY A 260 11.52 -20.72 -5.49
CA GLY A 260 12.51 -19.69 -5.19
C GLY A 260 12.28 -18.35 -5.89
N ASP A 261 13.36 -17.55 -5.97
CA ASP A 261 13.33 -16.16 -6.41
C ASP A 261 12.92 -15.99 -7.89
N ASN A 262 13.23 -16.95 -8.75
CA ASN A 262 12.82 -16.90 -10.17
C ASN A 262 11.28 -16.92 -10.31
N ALA A 263 10.61 -17.80 -9.57
CA ALA A 263 9.14 -17.88 -9.57
C ALA A 263 8.52 -16.61 -8.97
N ARG A 264 9.12 -16.07 -7.89
CA ARG A 264 8.72 -14.82 -7.27
C ARG A 264 8.82 -13.65 -8.24
N ALA A 265 9.96 -13.49 -8.91
CA ALA A 265 10.19 -12.44 -9.91
C ALA A 265 9.20 -12.56 -11.08
N ALA A 266 8.98 -13.76 -11.61
CA ALA A 266 8.02 -14.02 -12.68
C ALA A 266 6.59 -13.63 -12.27
N LEU A 267 6.13 -14.04 -11.08
CA LEU A 267 4.78 -13.72 -10.58
C LEU A 267 4.60 -12.21 -10.36
N ILE A 268 5.60 -11.50 -9.84
CA ILE A 268 5.54 -10.05 -9.67
C ILE A 268 5.45 -9.37 -11.03
N THR A 269 6.34 -9.70 -11.97
CA THR A 269 6.39 -9.07 -13.31
C THR A 269 5.13 -9.37 -14.12
N ARG A 270 4.66 -10.62 -14.12
CA ARG A 270 3.43 -10.98 -14.82
C ARG A 270 2.18 -10.47 -14.13
N GLY A 271 2.20 -10.42 -12.79
CA GLY A 271 1.09 -9.89 -11.99
C GLY A 271 0.84 -8.42 -12.25
N ILE A 272 1.89 -7.59 -12.26
CA ILE A 272 1.71 -6.16 -12.58
C ILE A 272 1.25 -5.97 -14.03
N ALA A 273 1.69 -6.83 -14.97
CA ALA A 273 1.21 -6.79 -16.34
C ALA A 273 -0.28 -7.16 -16.47
N GLU A 274 -0.80 -8.07 -15.63
CA GLU A 274 -2.24 -8.36 -15.56
C GLU A 274 -3.03 -7.16 -15.05
N ILE A 275 -2.58 -6.55 -13.96
CA ILE A 275 -3.20 -5.36 -13.37
C ILE A 275 -3.20 -4.20 -14.38
N ALA A 276 -2.07 -3.97 -15.05
CA ALA A 276 -1.93 -2.92 -16.04
C ALA A 276 -2.88 -3.10 -17.24
N ARG A 277 -3.03 -4.34 -17.76
CA ARG A 277 -4.00 -4.63 -18.84
C ARG A 277 -5.43 -4.31 -18.42
N LEU A 278 -5.82 -4.72 -17.22
CA LEU A 278 -7.14 -4.39 -16.69
C LEU A 278 -7.31 -2.88 -16.53
N GLY A 279 -6.33 -2.21 -15.92
CA GLY A 279 -6.39 -0.77 -15.70
C GLY A 279 -6.50 0.02 -17.01
N VAL A 280 -5.71 -0.33 -18.03
CA VAL A 280 -5.81 0.29 -19.36
C VAL A 280 -7.19 0.06 -19.98
N ALA A 281 -7.76 -1.15 -19.87
CA ALA A 281 -9.11 -1.43 -20.32
C ALA A 281 -10.19 -0.60 -19.54
N MET A 282 -9.90 -0.21 -18.31
CA MET A 282 -10.72 0.67 -17.47
C MET A 282 -10.46 2.16 -17.70
N GLY A 283 -9.55 2.52 -18.62
CA GLY A 283 -9.19 3.92 -18.95
C GLY A 283 -8.08 4.52 -18.09
N CYS A 284 -7.35 3.74 -17.30
CA CYS A 284 -6.24 4.20 -16.51
C CYS A 284 -4.96 4.40 -17.35
N ASN A 285 -4.04 5.21 -16.86
CA ASN A 285 -2.75 5.43 -17.51
C ASN A 285 -1.79 4.26 -17.28
N ILE A 286 -1.22 3.70 -18.35
CA ILE A 286 -0.28 2.57 -18.28
C ILE A 286 0.94 2.87 -17.39
N HIS A 287 1.44 4.12 -17.37
CA HIS A 287 2.61 4.51 -16.59
C HIS A 287 2.35 4.48 -15.08
N THR A 288 1.10 4.60 -14.63
CA THR A 288 0.74 4.48 -13.20
C THR A 288 1.17 3.12 -12.64
N PHE A 289 1.05 2.05 -13.43
CA PHE A 289 1.38 0.68 -13.01
C PHE A 289 2.88 0.43 -12.92
N ALA A 290 3.69 1.18 -13.66
CA ALA A 290 5.16 1.15 -13.57
C ALA A 290 5.71 2.02 -12.42
N GLY A 291 4.85 2.79 -11.74
CA GLY A 291 5.20 3.72 -10.69
C GLY A 291 5.18 3.13 -9.27
N LEU A 292 5.27 4.05 -8.28
CA LEU A 292 5.32 3.71 -6.85
C LEU A 292 4.06 2.97 -6.38
N ALA A 293 2.87 3.42 -6.78
CA ALA A 293 1.61 2.79 -6.40
C ALA A 293 1.35 1.46 -7.14
N GLY A 294 2.04 1.22 -8.25
CA GLY A 294 1.99 -0.01 -9.03
C GLY A 294 3.05 -1.01 -8.60
N ILE A 295 4.11 -1.13 -9.44
CA ILE A 295 5.18 -2.12 -9.23
C ILE A 295 5.90 -1.92 -7.90
N GLY A 296 6.09 -0.66 -7.43
CA GLY A 296 6.76 -0.37 -6.17
C GLY A 296 6.03 -0.98 -4.98
N ASP A 297 4.72 -0.74 -4.89
CA ASP A 297 3.88 -1.28 -3.82
C ASP A 297 3.68 -2.81 -3.92
N LEU A 298 3.66 -3.35 -5.14
CA LEU A 298 3.61 -4.80 -5.35
C LEU A 298 4.89 -5.47 -4.86
N ILE A 299 6.08 -4.96 -5.21
CA ILE A 299 7.36 -5.55 -4.78
C ILE A 299 7.42 -5.62 -3.26
N VAL A 300 7.21 -4.51 -2.57
CA VAL A 300 7.31 -4.47 -1.10
C VAL A 300 6.29 -5.40 -0.44
N THR A 301 5.08 -5.51 -1.01
CA THR A 301 4.01 -6.36 -0.46
C THR A 301 4.26 -7.85 -0.71
N ALA A 302 4.80 -8.19 -1.87
CA ALA A 302 5.05 -9.58 -2.26
C ALA A 302 6.33 -10.18 -1.64
N THR A 303 7.28 -9.34 -1.19
CA THR A 303 8.58 -9.82 -0.68
C THR A 303 8.74 -9.66 0.84
N SER A 304 7.92 -8.82 1.48
CA SER A 304 8.03 -8.54 2.91
C SER A 304 7.24 -9.52 3.77
N MET A 305 7.84 -9.94 4.89
CA MET A 305 7.16 -10.72 5.94
C MET A 305 6.18 -9.88 6.78
N HIS A 306 6.20 -8.55 6.67
CA HIS A 306 5.15 -7.69 7.22
C HIS A 306 3.84 -7.81 6.44
N SER A 307 3.89 -8.28 5.19
CA SER A 307 2.71 -8.45 4.35
C SER A 307 1.81 -9.59 4.83
N ARG A 308 0.61 -9.25 5.28
CA ARG A 308 -0.44 -10.20 5.65
C ARG A 308 -0.83 -11.11 4.48
N ASN A 309 -0.90 -10.55 3.26
CA ASN A 309 -1.24 -11.31 2.06
C ASN A 309 -0.15 -12.34 1.73
N ASN A 310 1.11 -11.95 1.77
CA ASN A 310 2.23 -12.86 1.54
C ASN A 310 2.26 -13.97 2.60
N ARG A 311 2.12 -13.63 3.90
CA ARG A 311 2.07 -14.62 5.00
C ARG A 311 0.91 -15.61 4.84
N ALA A 312 -0.31 -15.13 4.57
CA ALA A 312 -1.45 -15.99 4.31
C ALA A 312 -1.20 -16.92 3.12
N GLY A 313 -0.62 -16.39 2.04
CA GLY A 313 -0.23 -17.19 0.88
C GLY A 313 0.76 -18.28 1.23
N ILE A 314 1.79 -18.00 2.03
CA ILE A 314 2.77 -19.01 2.48
C ILE A 314 2.08 -20.15 3.23
N LEU A 315 1.15 -19.86 4.12
CA LEU A 315 0.38 -20.87 4.87
C LEU A 315 -0.46 -21.74 3.92
N ILE A 316 -1.19 -21.12 2.99
CA ILE A 316 -1.98 -21.83 1.98
C ILE A 316 -1.08 -22.71 1.10
N GLY A 317 0.07 -22.19 0.65
CA GLY A 317 1.05 -22.96 -0.13
C GLY A 317 1.65 -24.16 0.62
N LYS A 318 1.70 -24.10 1.95
CA LYS A 318 2.10 -25.21 2.83
C LYS A 318 0.97 -26.24 3.07
N GLY A 319 -0.22 -25.99 2.57
CA GLY A 319 -1.36 -26.90 2.64
C GLY A 319 -2.43 -26.52 3.66
N GLU A 320 -2.37 -25.36 4.28
CA GLU A 320 -3.44 -24.88 5.14
C GLU A 320 -4.65 -24.42 4.34
N SER A 321 -5.85 -24.54 4.91
CA SER A 321 -7.04 -23.96 4.29
C SER A 321 -6.97 -22.41 4.31
N PRO A 322 -7.60 -21.72 3.35
CA PRO A 322 -7.66 -20.26 3.36
C PRO A 322 -8.21 -19.68 4.66
N GLU A 323 -9.22 -20.31 5.25
CA GLU A 323 -9.84 -19.90 6.53
C GLU A 323 -8.84 -20.02 7.68
N GLN A 324 -8.10 -21.12 7.74
CA GLN A 324 -7.09 -21.33 8.78
C GLN A 324 -5.93 -20.34 8.63
N ALA A 325 -5.46 -20.10 7.41
CA ALA A 325 -4.42 -19.13 7.13
C ALA A 325 -4.83 -17.68 7.54
N VAL A 326 -6.08 -17.29 7.27
CA VAL A 326 -6.62 -15.98 7.72
C VAL A 326 -6.65 -15.89 9.23
N LYS A 327 -7.10 -16.96 9.91
CA LYS A 327 -7.16 -17.03 11.36
C LYS A 327 -5.77 -16.92 12.01
N GLU A 328 -4.77 -17.58 11.44
CA GLU A 328 -3.38 -17.53 11.94
C GLU A 328 -2.72 -16.16 11.70
N VAL A 329 -3.00 -15.53 10.57
CA VAL A 329 -2.55 -14.14 10.31
C VAL A 329 -3.19 -13.17 11.33
N GLY A 330 -4.41 -13.45 11.82
CA GLY A 330 -5.09 -12.69 12.88
C GLY A 330 -5.57 -11.30 12.47
N MET A 331 -5.51 -10.96 11.18
CA MET A 331 -5.89 -9.66 10.62
C MET A 331 -6.52 -9.84 9.24
N VAL A 332 -7.17 -8.80 8.74
CA VAL A 332 -7.78 -8.79 7.39
C VAL A 332 -6.73 -9.07 6.31
N VAL A 333 -7.02 -10.03 5.44
CA VAL A 333 -6.23 -10.38 4.25
C VAL A 333 -6.92 -9.81 3.02
N GLU A 334 -6.56 -8.59 2.64
CA GLU A 334 -7.23 -7.84 1.56
C GLU A 334 -7.13 -8.54 0.20
N GLY A 335 -6.09 -9.35 -0.04
CA GLY A 335 -5.97 -10.13 -1.27
C GLY A 335 -7.09 -11.16 -1.45
N ILE A 336 -7.63 -11.74 -0.38
CA ILE A 336 -8.78 -12.65 -0.42
C ILE A 336 -10.08 -11.86 -0.67
N ASN A 337 -10.21 -10.68 -0.04
CA ASN A 337 -11.38 -9.83 -0.19
C ASN A 337 -11.49 -9.22 -1.60
N ALA A 338 -10.37 -8.91 -2.23
CA ALA A 338 -10.34 -8.32 -3.57
C ALA A 338 -10.60 -9.33 -4.72
N LEU A 339 -10.49 -10.64 -4.45
CA LEU A 339 -10.65 -11.67 -5.50
C LEU A 339 -11.99 -11.59 -6.24
N PRO A 340 -13.17 -11.52 -5.58
CA PRO A 340 -14.44 -11.46 -6.29
C PRO A 340 -14.51 -10.26 -7.25
N ALA A 341 -14.15 -9.07 -6.79
CA ALA A 341 -14.16 -7.87 -7.62
C ALA A 341 -13.14 -7.97 -8.77
N ALA A 342 -11.95 -8.53 -8.53
CA ALA A 342 -10.94 -8.75 -9.56
C ALA A 342 -11.43 -9.68 -10.67
N MET A 343 -12.09 -10.79 -10.32
CA MET A 343 -12.68 -11.74 -11.27
C MET A 343 -13.80 -11.12 -12.08
N GLU A 344 -14.68 -10.38 -11.44
CA GLU A 344 -15.81 -9.72 -12.11
C GLU A 344 -15.35 -8.60 -13.05
N LEU A 345 -14.38 -7.79 -12.64
CA LEU A 345 -13.77 -6.79 -13.52
C LEU A 345 -13.06 -7.43 -14.72
N ALA A 346 -12.31 -8.50 -14.51
CA ALA A 346 -11.67 -9.23 -15.59
C ALA A 346 -12.71 -9.72 -16.64
N ALA A 347 -13.85 -10.24 -16.17
CA ALA A 347 -14.95 -10.66 -17.04
C ALA A 347 -15.63 -9.46 -17.73
N LYS A 348 -15.96 -8.39 -16.98
CA LYS A 348 -16.61 -7.18 -17.49
C LYS A 348 -15.83 -6.48 -18.59
N TYR A 349 -14.51 -6.42 -18.45
CA TYR A 349 -13.63 -5.77 -19.43
C TYR A 349 -12.97 -6.75 -20.42
N ASN A 350 -13.35 -8.03 -20.37
CA ASN A 350 -12.80 -9.10 -21.21
C ASN A 350 -11.25 -9.15 -21.18
N VAL A 351 -10.67 -9.08 -19.98
CA VAL A 351 -9.22 -9.10 -19.77
C VAL A 351 -8.79 -10.41 -19.14
N GLU A 352 -7.85 -11.12 -19.76
CA GLU A 352 -7.26 -12.32 -19.17
C GLU A 352 -6.34 -11.95 -17.99
N MET A 353 -6.63 -12.52 -16.82
CA MET A 353 -5.86 -12.39 -15.60
C MET A 353 -5.51 -13.77 -15.02
N PRO A 354 -4.64 -14.53 -15.67
CA PRO A 354 -4.37 -15.93 -15.31
C PRO A 354 -3.84 -16.11 -13.88
N ILE A 355 -3.02 -15.20 -13.36
CA ILE A 355 -2.53 -15.30 -11.97
C ILE A 355 -3.69 -15.08 -11.00
N VAL A 356 -4.51 -14.07 -11.22
CA VAL A 356 -5.71 -13.80 -10.40
C VAL A 356 -6.67 -14.97 -10.43
N GLN A 357 -6.94 -15.54 -11.63
CA GLN A 357 -7.78 -16.73 -11.81
C GLN A 357 -7.23 -17.95 -11.07
N THR A 358 -5.91 -18.16 -11.12
CA THR A 358 -5.23 -19.27 -10.42
C THR A 358 -5.34 -19.09 -8.89
N VAL A 359 -5.13 -17.87 -8.38
CA VAL A 359 -5.31 -17.59 -6.94
C VAL A 359 -6.77 -17.80 -6.54
N ASN A 360 -7.74 -17.40 -7.37
CA ASN A 360 -9.16 -17.64 -7.11
C ASN A 360 -9.49 -19.14 -7.05
N ALA A 361 -8.97 -19.93 -8.01
CA ALA A 361 -9.18 -21.39 -8.02
C ALA A 361 -8.66 -22.05 -6.73
N ILE A 362 -7.52 -21.62 -6.21
CA ILE A 362 -6.97 -22.14 -4.95
C ILE A 362 -7.86 -21.71 -3.76
N VAL A 363 -8.17 -20.41 -3.67
CA VAL A 363 -8.78 -19.83 -2.46
C VAL A 363 -10.28 -20.09 -2.37
N LYS A 364 -10.98 -20.10 -3.51
CA LYS A 364 -12.44 -20.16 -3.57
C LYS A 364 -13.01 -21.47 -4.11
N GLU A 365 -12.25 -22.17 -4.97
CA GLU A 365 -12.73 -23.36 -5.65
C GLU A 365 -12.06 -24.65 -5.13
N GLY A 366 -11.10 -24.53 -4.19
CA GLY A 366 -10.46 -25.67 -3.51
C GLY A 366 -9.45 -26.42 -4.37
N MET A 367 -8.95 -25.81 -5.46
CA MET A 367 -7.89 -26.39 -6.27
C MET A 367 -6.60 -26.47 -5.45
N SER A 368 -5.85 -27.57 -5.55
CA SER A 368 -4.56 -27.67 -4.87
C SER A 368 -3.57 -26.64 -5.43
N ALA A 369 -2.74 -26.04 -4.57
CA ALA A 369 -1.77 -25.06 -4.99
C ALA A 369 -0.77 -25.59 -6.04
N SER A 370 -0.41 -26.88 -5.94
CA SER A 370 0.49 -27.55 -6.90
C SER A 370 -0.15 -27.74 -8.28
N ASP A 371 -1.43 -28.14 -8.35
CA ASP A 371 -2.14 -28.31 -9.61
C ASP A 371 -2.43 -26.97 -10.28
N ALA A 372 -2.78 -25.97 -9.48
CA ALA A 372 -3.00 -24.60 -9.95
C ALA A 372 -1.74 -24.02 -10.60
N LEU A 373 -0.58 -24.21 -9.97
CA LEU A 373 0.68 -23.74 -10.54
C LEU A 373 1.05 -24.50 -11.83
N ARG A 374 0.81 -25.83 -11.86
CA ARG A 374 1.03 -26.63 -13.09
C ARG A 374 0.16 -26.09 -14.23
N THR A 375 -1.12 -25.87 -13.97
CA THR A 375 -2.05 -25.28 -14.94
C THR A 375 -1.56 -23.93 -15.47
N LEU A 376 -1.00 -23.09 -14.58
CA LEU A 376 -0.45 -21.79 -14.97
C LEU A 376 0.78 -21.95 -15.88
N MET A 377 1.66 -22.91 -15.60
CA MET A 377 2.87 -23.17 -16.41
C MET A 377 2.59 -23.84 -17.76
N ASP A 378 1.56 -24.68 -17.85
CA ASP A 378 1.16 -25.42 -19.06
C ASP A 378 0.36 -24.56 -20.06
N ARG A 379 0.15 -23.27 -19.78
CA ARG A 379 -0.54 -22.35 -20.70
C ARG A 379 0.19 -22.23 -22.04
N ASN A 380 -0.60 -21.95 -23.08
CA ASN A 380 -0.06 -21.70 -24.42
C ASN A 380 1.03 -20.62 -24.42
N ARG A 381 2.07 -20.85 -25.21
CA ARG A 381 3.16 -19.88 -25.40
C ARG A 381 2.61 -18.59 -25.99
N LYS A 382 3.04 -17.45 -25.44
CA LYS A 382 2.63 -16.10 -25.89
C LYS A 382 3.91 -15.24 -26.04
N ASN A 383 3.82 -14.24 -26.90
CA ASN A 383 4.83 -13.17 -26.89
C ASN A 383 4.75 -12.42 -25.56
N GLU A 384 5.90 -11.99 -25.04
CA GLU A 384 5.95 -11.16 -23.85
C GLU A 384 5.35 -9.77 -24.11
N MET A 385 5.66 -9.19 -25.28
CA MET A 385 5.09 -7.92 -25.72
C MET A 385 3.71 -8.11 -26.34
N PRO A 386 2.73 -7.25 -26.03
CA PRO A 386 1.42 -7.28 -26.71
C PRO A 386 1.59 -7.09 -28.22
N GLN A 387 0.72 -7.76 -29.03
CA GLN A 387 0.66 -7.49 -30.45
C GLN A 387 0.23 -6.04 -30.67
N GLY A 388 0.98 -5.30 -31.50
CA GLY A 388 0.70 -3.89 -31.81
C GLY A 388 1.62 -2.89 -31.09
N TYR A 389 2.61 -3.34 -30.34
CA TYR A 389 3.71 -2.48 -29.90
C TYR A 389 4.69 -2.27 -31.06
N GLU A 390 4.20 -1.60 -32.13
CA GLU A 390 5.09 -1.05 -33.14
C GLU A 390 5.75 0.19 -32.56
N ASN A 391 7.08 0.24 -32.61
CA ASN A 391 7.87 1.41 -32.30
C ASN A 391 7.40 2.58 -33.16
N ASN A 392 6.55 3.44 -32.62
CA ASN A 392 6.43 4.81 -33.13
C ASN A 392 7.70 5.52 -32.67
N GLY A 393 8.78 5.33 -33.44
CA GLY A 393 10.04 6.06 -33.30
C GLY A 393 9.89 7.53 -33.66
#